data_2f95cf59ab5178e86a07be1ae545f096
#
_entry.id   2f95cf59ab5178e86a07be1ae545f096
#
_cell.length_a   1.000
_cell.length_b   1.000
_cell.length_c   1.000
_cell.angle_alpha   90.00
_cell.angle_beta   90.00
_cell.angle_gamma   90.00
#
_symmetry.space_group_name_H-M   'P 1'
#
loop_
_entity.id
_entity.type
_entity.pdbx_description
1 polymer ?
#
loop_
_entity_poly.entity_id
_entity_poly.type
_entity_poly.pdbx_seq_one_letter_code
_entity_poly.pdbx_strand_id
1 'polypeptide(L)'
;MLFRSEFLRGAKAAYTRMQDAWDRRDLEDLRQFTSPEVLAEIQTQAEEDPAPGNTEILLLEAQLLEVKCVGNQTVATVFFDAMLREDSPAAPAQQAREVWHFSRYETGGNSHWVMEGIQQMA
;
A
#
# COMPACT_ATOMS: atom_id res chain seq x y z
N MET A 1 16.67 -13.44 7.59
CA MET A 1 16.48 -12.54 8.73
C MET A 1 14.98 -12.35 9.00
N LEU A 2 14.59 -12.50 10.26
CA LEU A 2 13.19 -12.51 10.63
C LEU A 2 12.47 -11.20 10.32
N PHE A 3 13.14 -10.08 10.53
CA PHE A 3 12.53 -8.77 10.27
C PHE A 3 12.07 -8.65 8.82
N ARG A 4 12.96 -9.00 7.90
CA ARG A 4 12.64 -8.85 6.47
C ARG A 4 11.43 -9.70 6.07
N SER A 5 11.42 -10.97 6.45
CA SER A 5 10.34 -11.88 6.09
C SER A 5 9.00 -11.47 6.69
N GLU A 6 9.01 -11.13 7.97
CA GLU A 6 7.80 -10.70 8.65
C GLU A 6 7.30 -9.36 8.12
N PHE A 7 8.23 -8.45 7.88
CA PHE A 7 7.87 -7.14 7.35
C PHE A 7 7.24 -7.25 5.98
N LEU A 8 7.84 -8.05 5.08
CA LEU A 8 7.30 -8.19 3.73
C LEU A 8 5.95 -8.88 3.70
N ARG A 9 5.71 -9.82 4.63
CA ARG A 9 4.38 -10.41 4.77
C ARG A 9 3.35 -9.36 5.15
N GLY A 10 3.71 -8.49 6.09
CA GLY A 10 2.85 -7.38 6.49
C GLY A 10 2.65 -6.36 5.39
N ALA A 11 3.70 -6.09 4.61
CA ALA A 11 3.61 -5.16 3.49
C ALA A 11 2.68 -5.68 2.40
N LYS A 12 2.74 -6.97 2.10
CA LYS A 12 1.81 -7.58 1.14
C LYS A 12 0.37 -7.54 1.66
N ALA A 13 0.18 -7.77 2.96
CA ALA A 13 -1.15 -7.66 3.56
C ALA A 13 -1.68 -6.23 3.46
N ALA A 14 -0.82 -5.25 3.66
CA ALA A 14 -1.20 -3.84 3.50
C ALA A 14 -1.58 -3.50 2.06
N TYR A 15 -0.83 -4.03 1.10
CA TYR A 15 -1.14 -3.83 -0.32
C TYR A 15 -2.53 -4.39 -0.65
N THR A 16 -2.80 -5.61 -0.20
CA THR A 16 -4.09 -6.25 -0.44
C THR A 16 -5.23 -5.48 0.22
N ARG A 17 -5.01 -5.04 1.45
CA ARG A 17 -6.00 -4.26 2.19
C ARG A 17 -6.26 -2.92 1.52
N MET A 18 -5.20 -2.26 1.04
CA MET A 18 -5.34 -0.99 0.32
C MET A 18 -6.21 -1.17 -0.92
N GLN A 19 -5.93 -2.22 -1.70
CA GLN A 19 -6.67 -2.47 -2.93
C GLN A 19 -8.14 -2.76 -2.65
N ASP A 20 -8.42 -3.57 -1.63
CA ASP A 20 -9.78 -3.90 -1.24
C ASP A 20 -10.54 -2.66 -0.74
N ALA A 21 -9.91 -1.89 0.12
CA ALA A 21 -10.52 -0.68 0.66
C ALA A 21 -10.78 0.35 -0.44
N TRP A 22 -9.83 0.50 -1.37
CA TRP A 22 -10.02 1.40 -2.51
C TRP A 22 -11.18 0.92 -3.39
N ASP A 23 -11.26 -0.37 -3.68
CA ASP A 23 -12.34 -0.92 -4.49
C ASP A 23 -13.71 -0.58 -3.89
N ARG A 24 -13.82 -0.64 -2.57
CA ARG A 24 -15.05 -0.31 -1.85
C ARG A 24 -15.21 1.18 -1.60
N ARG A 25 -14.21 1.98 -1.92
CA ARG A 25 -14.13 3.41 -1.57
C ARG A 25 -14.30 3.62 -0.07
N ASP A 26 -13.69 2.74 0.72
CA ASP A 26 -13.76 2.78 2.18
C ASP A 26 -12.64 3.67 2.72
N LEU A 27 -12.88 4.97 2.73
CA LEU A 27 -11.89 5.95 3.16
C LEU A 27 -11.58 5.84 4.64
N GLU A 28 -12.53 5.38 5.44
CA GLU A 28 -12.30 5.21 6.86
C GLU A 28 -11.28 4.10 7.13
N ASP A 29 -11.36 3.00 6.38
CA ASP A 29 -10.36 1.94 6.50
C ASP A 29 -8.99 2.41 6.02
N LEU A 30 -8.96 3.14 4.91
CA LEU A 30 -7.71 3.68 4.37
C LEU A 30 -7.03 4.62 5.36
N ARG A 31 -7.80 5.37 6.12
CA ARG A 31 -7.25 6.28 7.12
C ARG A 31 -6.46 5.53 8.20
N GLN A 32 -6.80 4.28 8.47
CA GLN A 32 -6.18 3.51 9.54
C GLN A 32 -4.69 3.26 9.31
N PHE A 33 -4.24 3.27 8.06
CA PHE A 33 -2.85 2.90 7.77
C PHE A 33 -2.17 3.80 6.73
N THR A 34 -2.73 4.97 6.46
CA THR A 34 -2.13 5.94 5.54
C THR A 34 -1.84 7.24 6.27
N SER A 35 -0.84 7.97 5.77
CA SER A 35 -0.55 9.30 6.27
C SER A 35 -1.64 10.28 5.83
N PRO A 36 -1.78 11.43 6.51
CA PRO A 36 -2.76 12.44 6.09
C PRO A 36 -2.55 12.90 4.65
N GLU A 37 -1.30 13.00 4.21
CA GLU A 37 -0.98 13.43 2.84
C GLU A 37 -1.44 12.42 1.82
N VAL A 38 -1.19 11.14 2.07
CA VAL A 38 -1.63 10.08 1.17
C VAL A 38 -3.14 9.97 1.18
N LEU A 39 -3.76 10.07 2.34
CA LEU A 39 -5.22 10.03 2.43
C LEU A 39 -5.87 11.15 1.63
N ALA A 40 -5.29 12.35 1.69
CA ALA A 40 -5.82 13.49 0.92
C ALA A 40 -5.78 13.22 -0.58
N GLU A 41 -4.71 12.61 -1.07
CA GLU A 41 -4.61 12.24 -2.49
C GLU A 41 -5.66 11.20 -2.86
N ILE A 42 -5.85 10.20 -1.99
CA ILE A 42 -6.85 9.16 -2.22
C ILE A 42 -8.26 9.76 -2.22
N GLN A 43 -8.53 10.69 -1.31
CA GLN A 43 -9.84 11.36 -1.27
C GLN A 43 -10.11 12.11 -2.56
N THR A 44 -9.11 12.79 -3.10
CA THR A 44 -9.24 13.49 -4.37
C THR A 44 -9.57 12.51 -5.50
N GLN A 45 -8.87 11.38 -5.55
CA GLN A 45 -9.15 10.36 -6.56
C GLN A 45 -10.56 9.78 -6.41
N ALA A 46 -11.01 9.59 -5.17
CA ALA A 46 -12.34 9.07 -4.92
C ALA A 46 -13.44 10.04 -5.37
N GLU A 47 -13.18 11.34 -5.26
CA GLU A 47 -14.13 12.35 -5.75
C GLU A 47 -14.22 12.32 -7.27
N GLU A 48 -13.11 12.08 -7.95
CA GLU A 48 -13.07 12.00 -9.40
C GLU A 48 -13.62 10.68 -9.93
N ASP A 49 -13.50 9.60 -9.15
CA ASP A 49 -13.93 8.27 -9.54
C ASP A 49 -14.64 7.61 -8.35
N PRO A 50 -15.89 8.01 -8.08
CA PRO A 50 -16.59 7.54 -6.87
C PRO A 50 -17.17 6.13 -6.98
N ALA A 51 -17.28 5.57 -8.16
CA ALA A 51 -17.92 4.28 -8.34
C ALA A 51 -17.03 3.15 -7.79
N PRO A 52 -17.58 2.23 -7.00
CA PRO A 52 -16.83 1.09 -6.53
C PRO A 52 -16.30 0.25 -7.68
N GLY A 53 -15.16 -0.36 -7.48
CA GLY A 53 -14.55 -1.24 -8.45
C GLY A 53 -14.37 -2.64 -7.88
N ASN A 54 -13.75 -3.49 -8.66
CA ASN A 54 -13.41 -4.84 -8.24
C ASN A 54 -12.08 -5.21 -8.87
N THR A 55 -11.07 -5.41 -8.05
CA THR A 55 -9.73 -5.74 -8.51
C THR A 55 -9.31 -7.09 -7.95
N GLU A 56 -8.92 -7.97 -8.85
CA GLU A 56 -8.38 -9.27 -8.48
C GLU A 56 -6.87 -9.21 -8.54
N ILE A 57 -6.20 -9.59 -7.45
CA ILE A 57 -4.75 -9.66 -7.41
C ILE A 57 -4.33 -11.07 -7.81
N LEU A 58 -3.77 -11.20 -9.01
CA LEU A 58 -3.39 -12.50 -9.56
C LEU A 58 -2.01 -12.94 -9.07
N LEU A 59 -1.12 -11.97 -8.87
CA LEU A 59 0.24 -12.21 -8.41
C LEU A 59 0.69 -10.97 -7.67
N LEU A 60 1.37 -11.17 -6.55
CA LEU A 60 1.93 -10.05 -5.79
C LEU A 60 3.31 -10.45 -5.27
N GLU A 61 4.32 -9.72 -5.71
CA GLU A 61 5.67 -9.88 -5.23
C GLU A 61 6.14 -8.60 -4.57
N ALA A 62 6.93 -8.71 -3.51
CA ALA A 62 7.41 -7.57 -2.77
C ALA A 62 8.89 -7.72 -2.48
N GLN A 63 9.63 -6.64 -2.60
CA GLN A 63 11.06 -6.60 -2.34
C GLN A 63 11.37 -5.42 -1.44
N LEU A 64 12.08 -5.66 -0.35
CA LEU A 64 12.52 -4.61 0.54
C LEU A 64 13.76 -3.95 -0.06
N LEU A 65 13.62 -2.68 -0.43
CA LEU A 65 14.70 -1.95 -1.07
C LEU A 65 15.62 -1.28 -0.06
N GLU A 66 15.05 -0.73 1.01
CA GLU A 66 15.82 0.06 1.95
C GLU A 66 15.09 0.13 3.29
N VAL A 67 15.86 0.12 4.37
CA VAL A 67 15.36 0.46 5.70
C VAL A 67 16.34 1.47 6.28
N LYS A 68 15.82 2.59 6.75
CA LYS A 68 16.69 3.60 7.39
C LYS A 68 15.98 4.22 8.57
N CYS A 69 16.79 4.73 9.50
CA CYS A 69 16.29 5.43 10.68
C CYS A 69 16.50 6.92 10.49
N VAL A 70 15.45 7.69 10.73
CA VAL A 70 15.49 9.15 10.64
C VAL A 70 14.92 9.65 11.96
N GLY A 71 15.83 10.09 12.87
CA GLY A 71 15.43 10.43 14.22
C GLY A 71 14.91 9.19 14.96
N ASN A 72 13.70 9.27 15.49
CA ASN A 72 13.05 8.14 16.14
C ASN A 72 12.08 7.38 15.22
N GLN A 73 12.25 7.55 13.93
CA GLN A 73 11.37 6.97 12.94
C GLN A 73 12.13 5.97 12.08
N THR A 74 11.52 4.82 11.82
CA THR A 74 12.05 3.85 10.86
C THR A 74 11.25 3.98 9.58
N VAL A 75 11.96 4.11 8.46
CA VAL A 75 11.35 4.20 7.14
C VAL A 75 11.78 3.00 6.31
N ALA A 76 10.80 2.28 5.79
CA ALA A 76 11.06 1.11 4.94
C ALA A 76 10.48 1.37 3.56
N THR A 77 11.27 1.07 2.54
CA THR A 77 10.90 1.26 1.14
C THR A 77 10.73 -0.11 0.49
N VAL A 78 9.56 -0.36 -0.09
CA VAL A 78 9.20 -1.65 -0.66
C VAL A 78 8.82 -1.48 -2.12
N PHE A 79 9.40 -2.32 -2.97
CA PHE A 79 8.99 -2.42 -4.36
C PHE A 79 7.96 -3.53 -4.49
N PHE A 80 6.81 -3.21 -5.08
CA PHE A 80 5.75 -4.19 -5.38
C PHE A 80 5.66 -4.41 -6.87
N ASP A 81 5.56 -5.66 -7.27
CA ASP A 81 5.30 -6.06 -8.65
C ASP A 81 4.07 -6.95 -8.62
N ALA A 82 3.00 -6.48 -9.22
CA ALA A 82 1.72 -7.16 -9.17
C ALA A 82 1.13 -7.37 -10.54
N MET A 83 0.35 -8.44 -10.69
CA MET A 83 -0.53 -8.62 -11.83
C MET A 83 -1.96 -8.49 -11.34
N LEU A 84 -2.70 -7.58 -11.94
CA LEU A 84 -4.05 -7.24 -11.51
C LEU A 84 -5.03 -7.44 -12.66
N ARG A 85 -6.25 -7.79 -12.31
CA ARG A 85 -7.36 -7.83 -13.27
C ARG A 85 -8.51 -7.01 -12.68
N GLU A 86 -8.99 -6.04 -13.45
CA GLU A 86 -10.03 -5.14 -12.97
C GLU A 86 -11.39 -5.46 -13.58
N ASP A 87 -12.42 -5.38 -12.74
CA ASP A 87 -13.84 -5.35 -13.08
C ASP A 87 -14.43 -6.64 -13.63
N SER A 88 -13.74 -7.40 -14.46
CA SER A 88 -14.31 -8.58 -15.10
C SER A 88 -13.31 -9.71 -15.16
N PRO A 89 -13.73 -10.96 -14.90
CA PRO A 89 -12.83 -12.11 -15.11
C PRO A 89 -12.34 -12.26 -16.55
N ALA A 90 -13.04 -11.63 -17.50
CA ALA A 90 -12.62 -11.66 -18.90
C ALA A 90 -11.64 -10.53 -19.24
N ALA A 91 -11.41 -9.58 -18.35
CA ALA A 91 -10.51 -8.48 -18.62
C ALA A 91 -9.06 -9.00 -18.67
N PRO A 92 -8.20 -8.36 -19.46
CA PRO A 92 -6.79 -8.74 -19.49
C PRO A 92 -6.09 -8.40 -18.18
N ALA A 93 -5.13 -9.23 -17.79
CA ALA A 93 -4.30 -8.92 -16.64
C ALA A 93 -3.34 -7.79 -16.98
N GLN A 94 -3.13 -6.90 -16.03
CA GLN A 94 -2.24 -5.77 -16.20
C GLN A 94 -1.17 -5.79 -15.11
N GLN A 95 0.04 -5.43 -15.47
CA GLN A 95 1.14 -5.34 -14.52
C GLN A 95 1.13 -3.98 -13.85
N ALA A 96 1.28 -3.98 -12.52
CA ALA A 96 1.38 -2.76 -11.74
C ALA A 96 2.67 -2.82 -10.92
N ARG A 97 3.53 -1.82 -11.09
CA ARG A 97 4.79 -1.72 -10.36
C ARG A 97 4.80 -0.43 -9.58
N GLU A 98 5.02 -0.55 -8.28
CA GLU A 98 4.94 0.59 -7.37
C GLU A 98 6.03 0.50 -6.31
N VAL A 99 6.49 1.64 -5.86
CA VAL A 99 7.34 1.74 -4.69
C VAL A 99 6.54 2.41 -3.59
N TRP A 100 6.45 1.75 -2.45
CA TRP A 100 5.73 2.28 -1.30
C TRP A 100 6.72 2.57 -0.18
N HIS A 101 6.44 3.66 0.55
CA HIS A 101 7.23 4.05 1.72
C HIS A 101 6.37 3.88 2.95
N PHE A 102 6.86 3.08 3.90
CA PHE A 102 6.21 2.87 5.19
C PHE A 102 7.06 3.51 6.27
N SER A 103 6.40 4.07 7.28
CA SER A 103 7.12 4.60 8.41
C SER A 103 6.50 4.13 9.72
N ARG A 104 7.32 4.12 10.77
CA ARG A 104 6.91 3.76 12.10
C ARG A 104 7.74 4.54 13.10
N TYR A 105 7.09 5.12 14.11
CA TYR A 105 7.81 5.72 15.22
C TYR A 105 8.25 4.61 16.16
N GLU A 106 9.50 4.68 16.59
CA GLU A 106 10.08 3.66 17.46
C GLU A 106 9.81 3.89 18.95
N THR A 107 9.31 5.07 19.29
CA THR A 107 8.97 5.42 20.66
C THR A 107 7.47 5.69 20.76
N GLY A 108 6.89 5.29 21.89
CA GLY A 108 5.46 5.45 22.10
C GLY A 108 4.74 4.11 22.08
N GLY A 109 3.60 4.04 22.76
CA GLY A 109 2.90 2.78 23.01
C GLY A 109 2.14 2.20 21.85
N ASN A 110 1.92 2.95 20.78
CA ASN A 110 1.08 2.51 19.67
C ASN A 110 1.78 2.67 18.33
N SER A 111 3.05 2.28 18.26
CA SER A 111 3.72 2.43 17.00
C SER A 111 3.27 1.32 16.03
N HIS A 112 2.76 1.74 14.90
CA HIS A 112 2.37 0.85 13.81
C HIS A 112 2.86 1.45 12.51
N TRP A 113 2.95 0.61 11.48
CA TRP A 113 3.41 1.07 10.19
C TRP A 113 2.34 1.88 9.49
N VAL A 114 2.76 3.00 8.93
CA VAL A 114 1.90 3.92 8.18
C VAL A 114 2.46 4.05 6.77
N MET A 115 1.61 3.93 5.77
CA MET A 115 2.02 4.11 4.39
C MET A 115 2.07 5.61 4.09
N GLU A 116 3.25 6.12 3.79
CA GLU A 116 3.49 7.55 3.63
C GLU A 116 3.70 7.99 2.19
N GLY A 117 3.84 7.07 1.27
CA GLY A 117 4.01 7.45 -0.11
C GLY A 117 3.88 6.26 -1.04
N ILE A 118 3.34 6.52 -2.22
CA ILE A 118 3.26 5.56 -3.32
C ILE A 118 3.83 6.25 -4.55
N GLN A 119 4.69 5.52 -5.25
CA GLN A 119 5.31 6.01 -6.46
C GLN A 119 5.11 4.97 -7.56
N GLN A 120 4.44 5.36 -8.63
CA GLN A 120 4.22 4.48 -9.77
C GLN A 120 5.51 4.36 -10.55
N MET A 121 5.82 3.13 -10.98
CA MET A 121 6.99 2.86 -11.80
C MET A 121 6.54 2.54 -13.22
N ALA A 122 7.32 2.99 -14.17
CA ALA A 122 7.03 2.76 -15.59
C ALA A 122 7.24 1.29 -15.98
#